data_842428eadd5d592ae0b7fdf4192dd85b
#
_entry.id   842428eadd5d592ae0b7fdf4192dd85b
#
_cell.length_a   1.000
_cell.length_b   1.000
_cell.length_c   1.000
_cell.angle_alpha   90.00
_cell.angle_beta   90.00
_cell.angle_gamma   90.00
#
_symmetry.space_group_name_H-M   'P 1'
#
loop_
_entity.id
_entity.type
_entity.pdbx_description
1 polymer ?
#
loop_
_entity_poly.entity_id
_entity_poly.type
_entity_poly.pdbx_seq_one_letter_code
_entity_poly.pdbx_strand_id
1 'polypeptide(L)'
;MSKGLLLVISGFSGAGKGTVMKRLLELHDEYSLSISATTRKPREGEADGREYFFKTVEEFEKMIAEDALIEHAQYVGNYYGTPKAYVEEQLDKGNNVILEIEIQGAMNIKRMFPDAVLMFITPPSAAELEKRLRGRGTED
;
A
#
# COMPACT_ATOMS: atom_id res chain seq x y z
N MET A 1 -10.54 -14.64 -19.06
CA MET A 1 -10.71 -14.61 -17.59
C MET A 1 -10.92 -13.17 -17.12
N SER A 2 -11.79 -13.00 -16.15
CA SER A 2 -11.98 -11.66 -15.59
C SER A 2 -10.74 -11.28 -14.77
N LYS A 3 -10.41 -10.00 -14.82
CA LYS A 3 -9.34 -9.47 -13.99
C LYS A 3 -9.75 -9.46 -12.53
N GLY A 4 -8.77 -9.50 -11.67
CA GLY A 4 -8.98 -9.34 -10.24
C GLY A 4 -9.37 -7.90 -9.90
N LEU A 5 -9.83 -7.70 -8.68
CA LEU A 5 -10.23 -6.40 -8.17
C LEU A 5 -9.03 -5.71 -7.50
N LEU A 6 -8.84 -4.44 -7.80
CA LEU A 6 -7.86 -3.61 -7.11
C LEU A 6 -8.61 -2.78 -6.05
N LEU A 7 -8.32 -3.06 -4.79
CA LEU A 7 -8.91 -2.36 -3.65
C LEU A 7 -7.84 -1.49 -3.00
N VAL A 8 -8.10 -0.19 -2.94
CA VAL A 8 -7.16 0.76 -2.34
C VAL A 8 -7.75 1.24 -1.02
N ILE A 9 -7.03 0.98 0.07
CA ILE A 9 -7.45 1.39 1.40
C ILE A 9 -6.61 2.57 1.84
N SER A 10 -7.28 3.65 2.20
CA SER A 10 -6.63 4.88 2.65
C SER A 10 -7.33 5.39 3.91
N GLY A 11 -6.72 6.36 4.57
CA GLY A 11 -7.29 6.94 5.78
C GLY A 11 -6.22 7.63 6.60
N PHE A 12 -6.63 8.30 7.66
CA PHE A 12 -5.71 8.94 8.58
C PHE A 12 -5.03 7.92 9.48
N SER A 13 -3.82 8.23 9.92
CA SER A 13 -3.16 7.44 10.96
C SER A 13 -4.08 7.36 12.19
N GLY A 14 -4.19 6.18 12.77
CA GLY A 14 -5.07 5.97 13.93
C GLY A 14 -6.53 5.73 13.59
N ALA A 15 -6.90 5.74 12.31
CA ALA A 15 -8.29 5.50 11.90
C ALA A 15 -8.70 4.03 11.95
N GLY A 16 -7.73 3.11 12.15
CA GLY A 16 -8.02 1.68 12.17
C GLY A 16 -7.76 0.99 10.85
N LYS A 17 -7.05 1.63 9.95
CA LYS A 17 -6.76 1.12 8.60
C LYS A 17 -6.07 -0.24 8.62
N GLY A 18 -5.01 -0.37 9.42
CA GLY A 18 -4.28 -1.64 9.52
C GLY A 18 -5.12 -2.76 10.12
N THR A 19 -5.99 -2.44 11.10
CA THR A 19 -6.89 -3.40 11.72
C THR A 19 -7.90 -3.92 10.71
N VAL A 20 -8.48 -3.02 9.92
CA VAL A 20 -9.46 -3.40 8.89
C VAL A 20 -8.80 -4.29 7.85
N MET A 21 -7.59 -3.92 7.38
CA MET A 21 -6.85 -4.69 6.41
C MET A 21 -6.54 -6.09 6.91
N LYS A 22 -6.04 -6.19 8.13
CA LYS A 22 -5.71 -7.48 8.74
C LYS A 22 -6.95 -8.38 8.81
N ARG A 23 -8.07 -7.82 9.24
CA ARG A 23 -9.31 -8.57 9.35
C ARG A 23 -9.84 -9.01 8.00
N LEU A 24 -9.73 -8.14 7.01
CA LEU A 24 -10.14 -8.48 5.65
C LEU A 24 -9.34 -9.65 5.09
N LEU A 25 -8.03 -9.64 5.29
CA LEU A 25 -7.16 -10.72 4.82
C LEU A 25 -7.41 -12.03 5.57
N GLU A 26 -7.78 -11.96 6.85
CA GLU A 26 -8.14 -13.15 7.63
C GLU A 26 -9.45 -13.78 7.16
N LEU A 27 -10.42 -12.96 6.78
CA LEU A 27 -11.75 -13.44 6.40
C LEU A 27 -11.87 -13.81 4.92
N HIS A 28 -11.01 -13.25 4.08
CA HIS A 28 -11.10 -13.40 2.63
C HIS A 28 -9.73 -13.71 2.05
N ASP A 29 -9.44 -14.99 1.85
CA ASP A 29 -8.14 -15.42 1.33
C ASP A 29 -7.98 -15.16 -0.17
N GLU A 30 -9.04 -14.72 -0.85
CA GLU A 30 -8.95 -14.32 -2.24
C GLU A 30 -8.31 -12.93 -2.44
N TYR A 31 -8.01 -12.23 -1.35
CA TYR A 31 -7.29 -10.95 -1.40
C TYR A 31 -5.84 -11.13 -1.00
N SER A 32 -4.96 -10.39 -1.65
CA SER A 32 -3.53 -10.36 -1.32
C SER A 32 -3.07 -8.93 -1.18
N LEU A 33 -2.25 -8.67 -0.17
CA LEU A 33 -1.64 -7.36 0.01
C LEU A 33 -0.55 -7.16 -1.04
N SER A 34 -0.53 -6.00 -1.69
CA SER A 34 0.51 -5.70 -2.66
C SER A 34 1.86 -5.53 -1.96
N ILE A 35 2.91 -6.03 -2.60
CA ILE A 35 4.28 -5.89 -2.10
C ILE A 35 4.88 -4.64 -2.71
N SER A 36 5.33 -3.72 -1.86
CA SER A 36 5.94 -2.46 -2.31
C SER A 36 7.44 -2.61 -2.49
N ALA A 37 8.02 -1.74 -3.31
CA ALA A 37 9.47 -1.62 -3.43
C ALA A 37 9.97 -0.56 -2.45
N THR A 38 11.18 -0.72 -1.93
CA THR A 38 11.77 0.25 -1.02
C THR A 38 13.30 0.24 -1.14
N THR A 39 13.90 1.38 -0.81
CA THR A 39 15.36 1.47 -0.70
C THR A 39 15.83 1.24 0.74
N ARG A 40 14.90 1.06 1.68
CA ARG A 40 15.24 0.69 3.05
C ARG A 40 15.91 -0.68 3.05
N LYS A 41 16.95 -0.84 3.85
CA LYS A 41 17.61 -2.14 3.97
C LYS A 41 16.70 -3.14 4.69
N PRO A 42 16.77 -4.43 4.32
CA PRO A 42 15.99 -5.46 5.01
C PRO A 42 16.31 -5.49 6.49
N ARG A 43 15.29 -5.69 7.30
CA ARG A 43 15.44 -5.94 8.73
C ARG A 43 15.59 -7.43 8.94
N GLU A 44 16.07 -7.81 10.14
CA GLU A 44 16.20 -9.22 10.48
C GLU A 44 14.85 -9.92 10.28
N GLY A 45 14.88 -11.05 9.61
CA GLY A 45 13.68 -11.83 9.33
C GLY A 45 12.92 -11.44 8.07
N GLU A 46 13.29 -10.32 7.43
CA GLU A 46 12.65 -9.90 6.18
C GLU A 46 13.35 -10.50 4.97
N ALA A 47 12.59 -10.75 3.92
CA ALA A 47 13.11 -11.33 2.69
C ALA A 47 12.60 -10.57 1.47
N ASP A 48 13.47 -10.47 0.46
CA ASP A 48 13.10 -9.83 -0.80
C ASP A 48 11.92 -10.55 -1.46
N GLY A 49 10.95 -9.77 -1.91
CA GLY A 49 9.75 -10.32 -2.54
C GLY A 49 8.69 -10.81 -1.57
N ARG A 50 8.94 -10.72 -0.27
CA ARG A 50 7.98 -11.11 0.74
C ARG A 50 7.40 -9.90 1.49
N GLU A 51 8.24 -9.19 2.29
CA GLU A 51 7.80 -7.96 2.95
C GLU A 51 7.88 -6.78 1.98
N TYR A 52 8.97 -6.70 1.23
CA TYR A 52 9.21 -5.68 0.22
C TYR A 52 10.04 -6.25 -0.91
N PHE A 53 10.05 -5.54 -2.05
CA PHE A 53 11.10 -5.68 -3.04
C PHE A 53 12.19 -4.68 -2.64
N PHE A 54 13.31 -5.18 -2.14
CA PHE A 54 14.40 -4.32 -1.67
C PHE A 54 15.28 -3.91 -2.84
N LYS A 55 15.41 -2.60 -3.06
CA LYS A 55 16.13 -2.02 -4.18
C LYS A 55 17.22 -1.09 -3.72
N THR A 56 18.23 -0.88 -4.57
CA THR A 56 19.17 0.21 -4.33
C THR A 56 18.51 1.53 -4.73
N VAL A 57 19.12 2.65 -4.30
CA VAL A 57 18.61 3.97 -4.70
C VAL A 57 18.64 4.11 -6.22
N GLU A 58 19.74 3.67 -6.86
CA GLU A 58 19.85 3.75 -8.32
C GLU A 58 18.77 2.93 -9.03
N GLU A 59 18.51 1.71 -8.53
CA GLU A 59 17.45 0.86 -9.10
C GLU A 59 16.08 1.52 -8.96
N PHE A 60 15.81 2.10 -7.80
CA PHE A 60 14.52 2.74 -7.54
C PHE A 60 14.35 3.99 -8.42
N GLU A 61 15.39 4.80 -8.54
CA GLU A 61 15.35 6.00 -9.40
C GLU A 61 15.15 5.62 -10.86
N LYS A 62 15.73 4.51 -11.29
CA LYS A 62 15.50 4.00 -12.63
C LYS A 62 14.03 3.59 -12.82
N MET A 63 13.43 2.96 -11.82
CA MET A 63 12.00 2.61 -11.86
C MET A 63 11.12 3.84 -12.01
N ILE A 64 11.47 4.93 -11.31
CA ILE A 64 10.75 6.21 -11.45
C ILE A 64 10.89 6.73 -12.88
N ALA A 65 12.10 6.75 -13.41
CA ALA A 65 12.38 7.27 -14.76
C ALA A 65 11.67 6.47 -15.84
N GLU A 66 11.49 5.17 -15.63
CA GLU A 66 10.83 4.28 -16.58
C GLU A 66 9.31 4.21 -16.36
N ASP A 67 8.78 4.99 -15.44
CA ASP A 67 7.36 4.98 -15.09
C ASP A 67 6.88 3.59 -14.67
N ALA A 68 7.72 2.87 -13.93
CA ALA A 68 7.46 1.51 -13.51
C ALA A 68 6.71 1.42 -12.16
N LEU A 69 6.42 2.55 -11.54
CA LEU A 69 5.72 2.61 -10.27
C LEU A 69 4.36 3.29 -10.44
N ILE A 70 3.33 2.72 -9.81
CA ILE A 70 2.00 3.32 -9.82
C ILE A 70 2.01 4.60 -8.98
N GLU A 71 2.66 4.55 -7.82
CA GLU A 71 2.89 5.71 -6.98
C GLU A 71 4.20 5.51 -6.23
N HIS A 72 4.79 6.60 -5.78
CA HIS A 72 6.00 6.53 -4.98
C HIS A 72 6.11 7.76 -4.09
N ALA A 73 6.85 7.61 -3.00
CA ALA A 73 7.07 8.69 -2.04
C ALA A 73 8.36 8.44 -1.28
N GLN A 74 8.86 9.48 -0.62
CA GLN A 74 9.99 9.34 0.30
C GLN A 74 9.47 9.45 1.73
N TYR A 75 10.02 8.63 2.60
CA TYR A 75 9.71 8.66 4.02
C TYR A 75 10.95 8.29 4.81
N VAL A 76 11.35 9.15 5.73
CA VAL A 76 12.52 8.96 6.61
C VAL A 76 13.76 8.55 5.81
N GLY A 77 14.01 9.28 4.72
CA GLY A 77 15.21 9.10 3.90
C GLY A 77 15.20 7.92 2.95
N ASN A 78 14.11 7.15 2.89
CA ASN A 78 13.99 6.02 1.98
C ASN A 78 12.84 6.23 1.00
N TYR A 79 12.98 5.64 -0.17
CA TYR A 79 11.90 5.59 -1.14
C TYR A 79 10.98 4.41 -0.86
N TYR A 80 9.70 4.59 -1.16
CA TYR A 80 8.68 3.54 -1.13
C TYR A 80 7.80 3.72 -2.34
N GLY A 81 7.41 2.64 -2.98
CA GLY A 81 6.54 2.73 -4.14
C GLY A 81 5.91 1.40 -4.50
N THR A 82 4.90 1.45 -5.36
CA THR A 82 4.14 0.28 -5.79
C THR A 82 4.52 -0.09 -7.20
N PRO A 83 5.17 -1.25 -7.43
CA PRO A 83 5.54 -1.68 -8.77
C PRO A 83 4.30 -1.94 -9.64
N LYS A 84 4.22 -1.27 -10.77
CA LYS A 84 3.08 -1.37 -11.67
C LYS A 84 2.94 -2.77 -12.27
N ALA A 85 4.05 -3.33 -12.75
CA ALA A 85 4.03 -4.64 -13.39
C ALA A 85 3.56 -5.74 -12.46
N TYR A 86 3.96 -5.68 -11.18
CA TYR A 86 3.51 -6.66 -10.19
C TYR A 86 2.00 -6.61 -9.99
N VAL A 87 1.45 -5.40 -9.83
CA VAL A 87 0.01 -5.25 -9.64
C VAL A 87 -0.76 -5.72 -10.88
N GLU A 88 -0.31 -5.31 -12.07
CA GLU A 88 -0.95 -5.72 -13.31
C GLU A 88 -0.92 -7.23 -13.49
N GLU A 89 0.21 -7.87 -13.18
CA GLU A 89 0.34 -9.32 -13.29
C GLU A 89 -0.65 -10.02 -12.36
N GLN A 90 -0.77 -9.58 -11.12
CA GLN A 90 -1.69 -10.18 -10.17
C GLN A 90 -3.15 -10.02 -10.61
N LEU A 91 -3.51 -8.85 -11.09
CA LEU A 91 -4.87 -8.60 -11.57
C LEU A 91 -5.17 -9.44 -12.81
N ASP A 92 -4.21 -9.57 -13.72
CA ASP A 92 -4.40 -10.36 -14.94
C ASP A 92 -4.58 -11.85 -14.64
N LYS A 93 -4.00 -12.33 -13.55
CA LYS A 93 -4.19 -13.71 -13.08
C LYS A 93 -5.54 -13.90 -12.39
N GLY A 94 -6.33 -12.85 -12.23
CA GLY A 94 -7.60 -12.90 -11.54
C GLY A 94 -7.51 -12.76 -10.02
N ASN A 95 -6.33 -12.44 -9.51
CA ASN A 95 -6.13 -12.22 -8.08
C ASN A 95 -6.59 -10.84 -7.67
N ASN A 96 -7.21 -10.75 -6.50
CA ASN A 96 -7.62 -9.47 -5.93
C ASN A 96 -6.48 -8.90 -5.11
N VAL A 97 -6.16 -7.63 -5.35
CA VAL A 97 -5.00 -6.97 -4.74
C VAL A 97 -5.46 -5.82 -3.85
N ILE A 98 -4.88 -5.74 -2.66
CA ILE A 98 -5.11 -4.63 -1.73
C ILE A 98 -3.87 -3.75 -1.67
N LEU A 99 -4.06 -2.45 -1.83
CA LEU A 99 -3.03 -1.44 -1.62
C LEU A 99 -3.40 -0.61 -0.40
N GLU A 100 -2.45 -0.44 0.51
CA GLU A 100 -2.60 0.48 1.63
C GLU A 100 -1.70 1.68 1.37
N ILE A 101 -2.30 2.83 1.04
CA ILE A 101 -1.54 4.04 0.72
C ILE A 101 -2.27 5.28 1.24
N GLU A 102 -1.55 6.40 1.28
CA GLU A 102 -2.15 7.67 1.67
C GLU A 102 -3.10 8.19 0.59
N ILE A 103 -3.95 9.15 0.94
CA ILE A 103 -5.04 9.57 0.05
C ILE A 103 -4.56 10.16 -1.28
N GLN A 104 -3.43 10.86 -1.27
CA GLN A 104 -2.88 11.44 -2.50
C GLN A 104 -2.53 10.34 -3.50
N GLY A 105 -1.86 9.29 -3.01
CA GLY A 105 -1.52 8.13 -3.85
C GLY A 105 -2.76 7.39 -4.32
N ALA A 106 -3.78 7.27 -3.46
CA ALA A 106 -5.04 6.62 -3.81
C ALA A 106 -5.71 7.31 -4.99
N MET A 107 -5.73 8.65 -4.98
CA MET A 107 -6.33 9.41 -6.07
C MET A 107 -5.56 9.22 -7.38
N ASN A 108 -4.24 9.14 -7.31
CA ASN A 108 -3.42 8.89 -8.49
C ASN A 108 -3.70 7.51 -9.08
N ILE A 109 -3.86 6.50 -8.22
CA ILE A 109 -4.16 5.15 -8.67
C ILE A 109 -5.51 5.10 -9.38
N LYS A 110 -6.51 5.81 -8.88
CA LYS A 110 -7.84 5.83 -9.50
C LYS A 110 -7.78 6.36 -10.94
N ARG A 111 -6.88 7.29 -11.22
CA ARG A 111 -6.70 7.79 -12.60
C ARG A 111 -6.11 6.73 -13.51
N MET A 112 -5.18 5.90 -13.01
CA MET A 112 -4.53 4.85 -13.79
C MET A 112 -5.39 3.60 -13.92
N PHE A 113 -6.17 3.30 -12.89
CA PHE A 113 -7.03 2.13 -12.81
C PHE A 113 -8.45 2.58 -12.46
N PRO A 114 -9.23 3.02 -13.48
CA PRO A 114 -10.58 3.56 -13.22
C PRO A 114 -11.52 2.59 -12.51
N ASP A 115 -11.29 1.29 -12.66
CA ASP A 115 -12.11 0.27 -12.03
C ASP A 115 -11.69 -0.04 -10.58
N ALA A 116 -10.62 0.59 -10.09
CA ALA A 116 -10.18 0.39 -8.71
C ALA A 116 -11.24 0.91 -7.73
N VAL A 117 -11.41 0.17 -6.64
CA VAL A 117 -12.33 0.57 -5.56
C VAL A 117 -11.52 1.27 -4.48
N LEU A 118 -11.92 2.49 -4.15
CA LEU A 118 -11.27 3.25 -3.09
C LEU A 118 -12.08 3.13 -1.81
N MET A 119 -11.42 2.75 -0.72
CA MET A 119 -12.04 2.70 0.59
C MET A 119 -11.29 3.66 1.50
N PHE A 120 -12.02 4.64 2.04
CA PHE A 120 -11.43 5.62 2.95
C PHE A 120 -11.96 5.35 4.35
N ILE A 121 -11.04 5.06 5.27
CA ILE A 121 -11.40 4.71 6.65
C ILE A 121 -11.23 5.94 7.52
N THR A 122 -12.30 6.33 8.20
CA THR A 122 -12.28 7.46 9.13
C THR A 122 -12.66 6.99 10.53
N PRO A 123 -12.11 7.60 11.56
CA PRO A 123 -12.56 7.30 12.92
C PRO A 123 -13.95 7.90 13.14
N PRO A 124 -14.70 7.41 14.15
CA PRO A 124 -16.05 7.92 14.43
C PRO A 124 -16.07 9.41 14.77
N SER A 125 -14.96 9.93 15.32
CA SER A 125 -14.87 11.34 15.70
C SER A 125 -13.42 11.77 15.80
N ALA A 126 -13.20 13.08 15.84
CA ALA A 126 -11.85 13.63 16.05
C ALA A 126 -11.30 13.21 17.42
N ALA A 127 -12.16 13.13 18.44
CA ALA A 127 -11.74 12.70 19.77
C ALA A 127 -11.25 11.25 19.78
N GLU A 128 -11.94 10.38 19.04
CA GLU A 128 -11.52 8.99 18.90
C GLU A 128 -10.20 8.87 18.16
N LEU A 129 -9.99 9.67 17.12
CA LEU A 129 -8.73 9.69 16.41
C LEU A 129 -7.58 10.10 17.31
N GLU A 130 -7.77 11.16 18.09
CA GLU A 130 -6.77 11.61 19.03
C GLU A 130 -6.40 10.52 20.04
N LYS A 131 -7.43 9.84 20.58
CA LYS A 131 -7.22 8.75 21.52
C LYS A 131 -6.38 7.63 20.92
N ARG A 132 -6.68 7.24 19.69
CA ARG A 132 -5.96 6.16 18.99
C ARG A 132 -4.50 6.53 18.73
N LEU A 133 -4.25 7.75 18.31
CA LEU A 133 -2.90 8.23 18.06
C LEU A 133 -2.07 8.26 19.34
N ARG A 134 -2.65 8.74 20.43
CA ARG A 134 -1.98 8.77 21.73
C ARG A 134 -1.69 7.36 22.24
N GLY A 135 -2.64 6.43 22.04
CA GLY A 135 -2.49 5.04 22.47
C GLY A 135 -1.38 4.31 21.75
N ARG A 136 -1.08 4.70 20.50
CA ARG A 136 0.02 4.10 19.72
C ARG A 136 1.38 4.61 20.14
N GLY A 137 1.47 5.84 20.62
CA GLY A 137 2.72 6.45 21.05
C GLY A 137 3.72 6.71 19.91
N THR A 138 3.27 6.70 18.68
CA THR A 138 4.14 6.88 17.50
C THR A 138 3.92 8.19 16.77
N GLU A 139 2.81 8.86 17.02
CA GLU A 139 2.49 10.15 16.42
C GLU A 139 2.30 11.19 17.52
N ASP A 140 3.33 11.95 17.74
CA ASP A 140 3.29 13.04 18.73
C ASP A 140 3.36 14.39 18.05
#